data_c6f85cae16835021aaf812477532882c
#
_entry.id   c6f85cae16835021aaf812477532882c
#
_cell.length_a   1.000
_cell.length_b   1.000
_cell.length_c   1.000
_cell.angle_alpha   90.00
_cell.angle_beta   90.00
_cell.angle_gamma   90.00
#
_symmetry.space_group_name_H-M   'P 1'
#
loop_
_entity.id
_entity.type
_entity.pdbx_description
1 polymer ?
#
loop_
_entity_poly.entity_id
_entity_poly.type
_entity_poly.pdbx_seq_one_letter_code
_entity_poly.pdbx_strand_id
1 'polypeptide(L)'
;MRFYFIGGLGSNENHMAEFASCFPFPITYLDPYKVNLESPKDIEDWFEAHADTNENTCIIAHSLGGDLARYLASKIPQMTHLVLLDGSYLDMDQILPLEQELEETVAYLKHQVFSSLEEAVASELGDTDNPLPATIKAIQASYRWNSDLHHYELDLDPQAVLSLLRLRRELRSIQAPLSDTDVLFIAPNYEEEPTWRAQAIETLDPSIKKVLLKDLGHDFYTAVPKLVSKEIINWIGVCS
;
A
#
# COMPACT_ATOMS: atom_id res chain seq x y z
N MET A 1 17.60 3.10 12.78
CA MET A 1 16.41 3.38 11.94
C MET A 1 15.51 2.15 11.94
N ARG A 2 14.23 2.33 12.17
CA ARG A 2 13.20 1.28 12.10
C ARG A 2 12.52 1.32 10.75
N PHE A 3 12.12 0.16 10.24
CA PHE A 3 11.42 0.04 8.97
C PHE A 3 10.03 -0.55 9.20
N TYR A 4 9.03 0.12 8.65
CA TYR A 4 7.63 -0.31 8.68
C TYR A 4 7.09 -0.40 7.27
N PHE A 5 6.14 -1.31 7.06
CA PHE A 5 5.44 -1.47 5.79
C PHE A 5 3.94 -1.30 5.99
N ILE A 6 3.32 -0.45 5.18
CA ILE A 6 1.85 -0.28 5.14
C ILE A 6 1.39 -0.67 3.73
N GLY A 7 0.62 -1.74 3.64
CA GLY A 7 0.14 -2.27 2.36
C GLY A 7 -1.00 -1.48 1.74
N GLY A 8 -1.28 -1.76 0.47
CA GLY A 8 -2.46 -1.28 -0.25
C GLY A 8 -3.75 -1.97 0.21
N LEU A 9 -4.87 -1.60 -0.40
CA LEU A 9 -6.18 -2.16 -0.07
C LEU A 9 -6.17 -3.70 -0.20
N GLY A 10 -6.58 -4.36 0.86
CA GLY A 10 -6.63 -5.82 0.92
C GLY A 10 -5.29 -6.54 1.09
N SER A 11 -4.17 -5.80 1.17
CA SER A 11 -2.87 -6.40 1.44
C SER A 11 -2.79 -6.99 2.85
N ASN A 12 -1.99 -8.04 2.99
CA ASN A 12 -1.60 -8.64 4.27
C ASN A 12 -0.08 -8.83 4.32
N GLU A 13 0.46 -9.25 5.47
CA GLU A 13 1.90 -9.43 5.68
C GLU A 13 2.57 -10.36 4.64
N ASN A 14 1.85 -11.36 4.12
CA ASN A 14 2.43 -12.28 3.14
C ASN A 14 2.72 -11.60 1.80
N HIS A 15 2.03 -10.50 1.44
CA HIS A 15 2.33 -9.74 0.22
C HIS A 15 3.71 -9.11 0.26
N MET A 16 4.21 -8.71 1.44
CA MET A 16 5.55 -8.15 1.53
C MET A 16 6.64 -9.20 1.82
N ALA A 17 6.31 -10.48 2.02
CA ALA A 17 7.24 -11.49 2.52
C ALA A 17 8.49 -11.66 1.64
N GLU A 18 8.32 -11.74 0.31
CA GLU A 18 9.44 -11.83 -0.64
C GLU A 18 10.27 -10.54 -0.64
N PHE A 19 9.62 -9.38 -0.61
CA PHE A 19 10.30 -8.09 -0.51
C PHE A 19 11.10 -8.00 0.79
N ALA A 20 10.51 -8.34 1.93
CA ALA A 20 11.16 -8.34 3.23
C ALA A 20 12.35 -9.31 3.27
N SER A 21 12.27 -10.48 2.59
CA SER A 21 13.39 -11.42 2.49
C SER A 21 14.59 -10.88 1.72
N CYS A 22 14.35 -9.93 0.81
CA CYS A 22 15.38 -9.27 0.01
C CYS A 22 15.92 -7.99 0.67
N PHE A 23 15.30 -7.53 1.75
CA PHE A 23 15.68 -6.31 2.42
C PHE A 23 16.67 -6.60 3.56
N PRO A 24 17.76 -5.84 3.72
CA PRO A 24 18.83 -6.18 4.68
C PRO A 24 18.48 -5.90 6.15
N PHE A 25 17.34 -5.26 6.41
CA PHE A 25 16.88 -4.90 7.75
C PHE A 25 15.52 -5.51 8.02
N PRO A 26 15.17 -5.79 9.30
CA PRO A 26 13.82 -6.19 9.66
C PRO A 26 12.79 -5.13 9.26
N ILE A 27 11.69 -5.55 8.67
CA ILE A 27 10.53 -4.70 8.34
C ILE A 27 9.34 -5.21 9.16
N THR A 28 8.66 -4.31 9.86
CA THR A 28 7.42 -4.61 10.57
C THR A 28 6.23 -4.23 9.69
N TYR A 29 5.35 -5.19 9.41
CA TYR A 29 4.08 -4.93 8.73
C TYR A 29 3.09 -4.28 9.68
N LEU A 30 2.45 -3.20 9.26
CA LEU A 30 1.38 -2.51 9.97
C LEU A 30 0.09 -2.66 9.17
N ASP A 31 -0.92 -3.28 9.76
CA ASP A 31 -2.19 -3.60 9.11
C ASP A 31 -3.29 -2.61 9.50
N PRO A 32 -3.64 -1.65 8.65
CA PRO A 32 -4.69 -0.67 8.94
C PRO A 32 -6.11 -1.26 8.75
N TYR A 33 -6.23 -2.45 8.15
CA TYR A 33 -7.52 -3.07 7.85
C TYR A 33 -8.09 -3.92 9.00
N LYS A 34 -7.29 -4.16 10.03
CA LYS A 34 -7.70 -4.91 11.25
C LYS A 34 -8.22 -4.01 12.37
N VAL A 35 -8.27 -2.71 12.12
CA VAL A 35 -8.74 -1.70 13.08
C VAL A 35 -9.71 -0.74 12.40
N ASN A 36 -10.61 -0.16 13.18
CA ASN A 36 -11.52 0.85 12.66
C ASN A 36 -10.87 2.24 12.79
N LEU A 37 -10.43 2.81 11.67
CA LEU A 37 -9.83 4.14 11.59
C LEU A 37 -10.86 5.08 10.93
N GLU A 38 -11.45 5.98 11.71
CA GLU A 38 -12.52 6.88 11.26
C GLU A 38 -12.07 8.34 11.18
N SER A 39 -10.94 8.67 11.78
CA SER A 39 -10.42 10.04 11.81
C SER A 39 -8.91 10.09 11.61
N PRO A 40 -8.34 11.25 11.22
CA PRO A 40 -6.89 11.44 11.18
C PRO A 40 -6.19 11.11 12.50
N LYS A 41 -6.84 11.42 13.64
CA LYS A 41 -6.29 11.12 14.97
C LYS A 41 -6.20 9.61 15.23
N ASP A 42 -7.15 8.82 14.75
CA ASP A 42 -7.10 7.36 14.91
C ASP A 42 -5.89 6.77 14.20
N ILE A 43 -5.47 7.35 13.05
CA ILE A 43 -4.26 6.92 12.33
C ILE A 43 -3.01 7.22 13.15
N GLU A 44 -2.92 8.40 13.76
CA GLU A 44 -1.80 8.76 14.63
C GLU A 44 -1.72 7.80 15.83
N ASP A 45 -2.83 7.61 16.55
CA ASP A 45 -2.89 6.74 17.72
C ASP A 45 -2.60 5.26 17.36
N TRP A 46 -3.12 4.79 16.23
CA TRP A 46 -2.83 3.46 15.71
C TRP A 46 -1.33 3.29 15.42
N PHE A 47 -0.73 4.24 14.74
CA PHE A 47 0.69 4.18 14.42
C PHE A 47 1.55 4.22 15.68
N GLU A 48 1.29 5.14 16.61
CA GLU A 48 2.01 5.26 17.89
C GLU A 48 1.88 4.00 18.76
N ALA A 49 0.75 3.30 18.69
CA ALA A 49 0.54 2.04 19.42
C ALA A 49 1.32 0.85 18.84
N HIS A 50 1.71 0.90 17.56
CA HIS A 50 2.33 -0.23 16.86
C HIS A 50 3.76 0.03 16.39
N ALA A 51 4.21 1.28 16.41
CA ALA A 51 5.54 1.69 15.96
C ALA A 51 6.36 2.28 17.13
N ASP A 52 7.66 2.00 17.12
CA ASP A 52 8.59 2.65 18.04
C ASP A 52 8.95 4.04 17.48
N THR A 53 8.33 5.07 18.04
CA THR A 53 8.52 6.46 17.63
C THR A 53 9.71 7.15 18.33
N ASN A 54 10.53 6.42 19.09
CA ASN A 54 11.74 6.98 19.72
C ASN A 54 12.97 6.97 18.81
N GLU A 55 12.91 6.24 17.70
CA GLU A 55 14.00 6.14 16.72
C GLU A 55 13.58 6.73 15.37
N ASN A 56 14.58 7.15 14.58
CA ASN A 56 14.34 7.50 13.18
C ASN A 56 13.65 6.35 12.46
N THR A 57 12.62 6.68 11.73
CA THR A 57 11.71 5.73 11.09
C THR A 57 11.69 5.94 9.59
N CYS A 58 11.67 4.83 8.86
CA CYS A 58 11.35 4.77 7.44
C CYS A 58 10.05 4.00 7.25
N ILE A 59 9.04 4.61 6.65
CA ILE A 59 7.85 3.88 6.20
C ILE A 59 7.97 3.58 4.70
N ILE A 60 7.76 2.32 4.35
CA ILE A 60 7.59 1.85 2.98
C ILE A 60 6.09 1.59 2.82
N ALA A 61 5.45 2.27 1.89
CA ALA A 61 4.01 2.22 1.80
C ALA A 61 3.52 2.04 0.35
N HIS A 62 2.59 1.11 0.14
CA HIS A 62 2.05 0.79 -1.17
C HIS A 62 0.62 1.30 -1.32
N SER A 63 0.31 1.88 -2.49
CA SER A 63 -1.06 2.25 -2.88
C SER A 63 -1.78 3.11 -1.82
N LEU A 64 -2.95 2.69 -1.31
CA LEU A 64 -3.69 3.36 -0.23
C LEU A 64 -2.86 3.54 1.04
N GLY A 65 -1.98 2.59 1.37
CA GLY A 65 -1.04 2.74 2.48
C GLY A 65 -0.13 3.95 2.34
N GLY A 66 0.16 4.37 1.10
CA GLY A 66 0.92 5.59 0.81
C GLY A 66 0.22 6.85 1.28
N ASP A 67 -1.10 6.93 1.17
CA ASP A 67 -1.88 8.09 1.64
C ASP A 67 -1.80 8.22 3.16
N LEU A 68 -1.93 7.09 3.88
CA LEU A 68 -1.76 7.05 5.34
C LEU A 68 -0.34 7.43 5.75
N ALA A 69 0.66 6.82 5.10
CA ALA A 69 2.07 7.06 5.41
C ALA A 69 2.49 8.51 5.16
N ARG A 70 2.02 9.12 4.08
CA ARG A 70 2.30 10.54 3.78
C ARG A 70 1.70 11.47 4.83
N TYR A 71 0.48 11.18 5.30
CA TYR A 71 -0.12 11.93 6.40
C TYR A 71 0.72 11.79 7.68
N LEU A 72 1.05 10.55 8.07
CA LEU A 72 1.89 10.27 9.24
C LEU A 72 3.25 10.98 9.16
N ALA A 73 3.88 11.02 7.98
CA ALA A 73 5.14 11.73 7.78
C ALA A 73 5.03 13.24 8.05
N SER A 74 3.85 13.82 7.85
CA SER A 74 3.60 15.25 8.17
C SER A 74 3.34 15.51 9.66
N LYS A 75 3.19 14.46 10.49
CA LYS A 75 2.82 14.56 11.91
C LYS A 75 3.89 14.03 12.87
N ILE A 76 4.67 13.05 12.43
CA ILE A 76 5.62 12.32 13.28
C ILE A 76 7.05 12.76 12.96
N PRO A 77 7.70 13.55 13.82
CA PRO A 77 9.03 14.10 13.55
C PRO A 77 10.12 13.04 13.34
N GLN A 78 9.96 11.84 13.92
CA GLN A 78 10.90 10.74 13.78
C GLN A 78 10.81 10.04 12.41
N MET A 79 9.79 10.34 11.61
CA MET A 79 9.65 9.81 10.26
C MET A 79 10.54 10.58 9.29
N THR A 80 11.80 10.18 9.24
CA THR A 80 12.82 10.85 8.45
C THR A 80 12.86 10.39 6.98
N HIS A 81 12.29 9.23 6.68
CA HIS A 81 12.25 8.64 5.34
C HIS A 81 10.89 8.07 5.02
N LEU A 82 10.42 8.31 3.81
CA LEU A 82 9.17 7.79 3.27
C LEU A 82 9.39 7.21 1.87
N VAL A 83 9.05 5.94 1.69
CA VAL A 83 9.05 5.28 0.39
C VAL A 83 7.62 5.06 -0.05
N LEU A 84 7.24 5.64 -1.17
CA LEU A 84 5.92 5.50 -1.79
C LEU A 84 6.02 4.55 -2.97
N LEU A 85 5.41 3.38 -2.84
CA LEU A 85 5.31 2.38 -3.89
C LEU A 85 3.97 2.55 -4.60
N ASP A 86 3.96 3.28 -5.71
CA ASP A 86 2.79 3.60 -6.53
C ASP A 86 1.58 4.10 -5.71
N GLY A 87 1.85 4.96 -4.73
CA GLY A 87 0.84 5.48 -3.79
C GLY A 87 0.96 6.97 -3.53
N SER A 88 -0.11 7.56 -3.02
CA SER A 88 -0.17 8.96 -2.54
C SER A 88 0.12 10.06 -3.57
N TYR A 89 -0.03 9.80 -4.85
CA TYR A 89 0.16 10.80 -5.90
C TYR A 89 -1.14 11.16 -6.64
N LEU A 90 -2.16 10.29 -6.55
CA LEU A 90 -3.42 10.47 -7.24
C LEU A 90 -4.39 11.34 -6.42
N ASP A 91 -5.00 12.30 -7.09
CA ASP A 91 -6.14 13.03 -6.56
C ASP A 91 -7.43 12.29 -6.91
N MET A 92 -7.89 11.46 -5.99
CA MET A 92 -9.06 10.61 -6.24
C MET A 92 -10.35 11.40 -6.44
N ASP A 93 -10.45 12.63 -5.92
CA ASP A 93 -11.63 13.48 -6.15
C ASP A 93 -11.73 13.95 -7.60
N GLN A 94 -10.61 13.99 -8.33
CA GLN A 94 -10.59 14.29 -9.75
C GLN A 94 -10.81 13.06 -10.66
N ILE A 95 -10.68 11.85 -10.10
CA ILE A 95 -10.75 10.59 -10.86
C ILE A 95 -12.12 9.96 -10.76
N LEU A 96 -12.66 9.87 -9.53
CA LEU A 96 -13.89 9.13 -9.23
C LEU A 96 -14.62 9.78 -8.05
N PRO A 97 -15.93 10.08 -8.15
CA PRO A 97 -16.72 10.55 -7.01
C PRO A 97 -16.67 9.55 -5.84
N LEU A 98 -16.60 10.06 -4.60
CA LEU A 98 -16.48 9.21 -3.41
C LEU A 98 -17.61 8.18 -3.32
N GLU A 99 -18.86 8.61 -3.51
CA GLU A 99 -20.02 7.72 -3.44
C GLU A 99 -19.91 6.57 -4.42
N GLN A 100 -19.48 6.85 -5.65
CA GLN A 100 -19.28 5.81 -6.67
C GLN A 100 -18.16 4.86 -6.27
N GLU A 101 -17.05 5.36 -5.75
CA GLU A 101 -15.95 4.52 -5.26
C GLU A 101 -16.40 3.59 -4.13
N LEU A 102 -17.20 4.11 -3.19
CA LEU A 102 -17.73 3.30 -2.09
C LEU A 102 -18.70 2.22 -2.60
N GLU A 103 -19.59 2.56 -3.54
CA GLU A 103 -20.53 1.61 -4.16
C GLU A 103 -19.79 0.50 -4.92
N GLU A 104 -18.80 0.87 -5.74
CA GLU A 104 -17.98 -0.08 -6.51
C GLU A 104 -17.17 -0.99 -5.57
N THR A 105 -16.62 -0.43 -4.48
CA THR A 105 -15.90 -1.22 -3.47
C THR A 105 -16.81 -2.20 -2.76
N VAL A 106 -18.01 -1.78 -2.35
CA VAL A 106 -19.01 -2.71 -1.76
C VAL A 106 -19.39 -3.81 -2.74
N ALA A 107 -19.60 -3.47 -4.00
CA ALA A 107 -19.90 -4.46 -5.04
C ALA A 107 -18.74 -5.44 -5.21
N TYR A 108 -17.50 -4.95 -5.30
CA TYR A 108 -16.30 -5.77 -5.39
C TYR A 108 -16.20 -6.73 -4.20
N LEU A 109 -16.25 -6.25 -2.96
CA LEU A 109 -16.14 -7.09 -1.76
C LEU A 109 -17.22 -8.19 -1.73
N LYS A 110 -18.45 -7.89 -2.17
CA LYS A 110 -19.52 -8.87 -2.24
C LYS A 110 -19.32 -9.96 -3.32
N HIS A 111 -18.56 -9.65 -4.37
CA HIS A 111 -18.28 -10.61 -5.44
C HIS A 111 -17.04 -11.47 -5.15
N GLN A 112 -16.23 -11.11 -4.16
CA GLN A 112 -15.05 -11.86 -3.74
C GLN A 112 -15.45 -13.06 -2.85
N VAL A 113 -16.23 -13.97 -3.42
CA VAL A 113 -16.69 -15.20 -2.76
C VAL A 113 -16.43 -16.39 -3.68
N PHE A 114 -15.79 -17.43 -3.14
CA PHE A 114 -15.28 -18.56 -3.91
C PHE A 114 -15.58 -19.88 -3.21
N SER A 115 -15.77 -20.94 -3.99
CA SER A 115 -16.01 -22.29 -3.44
C SER A 115 -14.73 -22.94 -2.90
N SER A 116 -13.54 -22.48 -3.36
CA SER A 116 -12.24 -22.96 -2.91
C SER A 116 -11.20 -21.85 -2.97
N LEU A 117 -10.06 -22.06 -2.26
CA LEU A 117 -8.90 -21.15 -2.32
C LEU A 117 -8.23 -21.18 -3.70
N GLU A 118 -8.27 -22.31 -4.38
CA GLU A 118 -7.75 -22.44 -5.75
C GLU A 118 -8.51 -21.53 -6.72
N GLU A 119 -9.83 -21.47 -6.58
CA GLU A 119 -10.68 -20.58 -7.38
C GLU A 119 -10.39 -19.11 -7.07
N ALA A 120 -10.24 -18.75 -5.80
CA ALA A 120 -9.85 -17.39 -5.39
C ALA A 120 -8.49 -17.00 -5.98
N VAL A 121 -7.49 -17.89 -5.87
CA VAL A 121 -6.15 -17.67 -6.44
C VAL A 121 -6.20 -17.49 -7.95
N ALA A 122 -6.94 -18.34 -8.66
CA ALA A 122 -7.08 -18.22 -10.11
C ALA A 122 -7.74 -16.90 -10.53
N SER A 123 -8.75 -16.45 -9.78
CA SER A 123 -9.43 -15.18 -10.03
C SER A 123 -8.52 -13.97 -9.83
N GLU A 124 -7.74 -13.95 -8.75
CA GLU A 124 -6.85 -12.82 -8.42
C GLU A 124 -5.62 -12.75 -9.35
N LEU A 125 -5.09 -13.90 -9.74
CA LEU A 125 -3.94 -13.97 -10.65
C LEU A 125 -4.30 -13.61 -12.09
N GLY A 126 -5.56 -13.86 -12.52
CA GLY A 126 -5.96 -13.66 -13.90
C GLY A 126 -5.01 -14.37 -14.87
N ASP A 127 -4.49 -13.62 -15.85
CA ASP A 127 -3.55 -14.11 -16.87
C ASP A 127 -2.07 -14.04 -16.42
N THR A 128 -1.80 -13.91 -15.11
CA THR A 128 -0.41 -13.86 -14.61
C THR A 128 0.31 -15.17 -14.82
N ASP A 129 1.32 -15.18 -15.69
CA ASP A 129 2.18 -16.33 -15.93
C ASP A 129 3.18 -16.54 -14.78
N ASN A 130 3.28 -17.80 -14.31
CA ASN A 130 4.29 -18.22 -13.31
C ASN A 130 4.35 -17.35 -12.04
N PRO A 131 3.24 -17.19 -11.30
CA PRO A 131 3.22 -16.39 -10.08
C PRO A 131 4.19 -16.95 -9.03
N LEU A 132 4.82 -16.08 -8.27
CA LEU A 132 5.70 -16.49 -7.18
C LEU A 132 4.89 -17.26 -6.12
N PRO A 133 5.46 -18.32 -5.48
CA PRO A 133 4.78 -19.05 -4.40
C PRO A 133 4.31 -18.14 -3.25
N ALA A 134 5.04 -17.07 -2.94
CA ALA A 134 4.66 -16.09 -1.95
C ALA A 134 3.41 -15.29 -2.35
N THR A 135 3.25 -14.95 -3.62
CA THR A 135 2.05 -14.29 -4.14
C THR A 135 0.81 -15.18 -3.97
N ILE A 136 0.93 -16.46 -4.32
CA ILE A 136 -0.15 -17.45 -4.12
C ILE A 136 -0.51 -17.54 -2.63
N LYS A 137 0.49 -17.65 -1.75
CA LYS A 137 0.28 -17.70 -0.31
C LYS A 137 -0.38 -16.43 0.23
N ALA A 138 0.01 -15.26 -0.29
CA ALA A 138 -0.56 -13.99 0.10
C ALA A 138 -2.05 -13.90 -0.28
N ILE A 139 -2.40 -14.31 -1.50
CA ILE A 139 -3.79 -14.38 -1.94
C ILE A 139 -4.59 -15.35 -1.06
N GLN A 140 -4.09 -16.56 -0.83
CA GLN A 140 -4.76 -17.53 0.03
C GLN A 140 -4.99 -16.98 1.45
N ALA A 141 -4.04 -16.24 2.00
CA ALA A 141 -4.14 -15.63 3.32
C ALA A 141 -5.09 -14.41 3.38
N SER A 142 -5.51 -13.89 2.22
CA SER A 142 -6.53 -12.82 2.16
C SER A 142 -7.95 -13.34 2.30
N TYR A 143 -8.15 -14.66 2.26
CA TYR A 143 -9.48 -15.27 2.32
C TYR A 143 -9.65 -16.12 3.57
N ARG A 144 -10.83 -16.05 4.17
CA ARG A 144 -11.26 -16.91 5.27
C ARG A 144 -12.45 -17.78 4.85
N TRP A 145 -12.57 -18.96 5.47
CA TRP A 145 -13.74 -19.82 5.29
C TRP A 145 -14.93 -19.32 6.11
N ASN A 146 -16.05 -19.07 5.45
CA ASN A 146 -17.33 -18.78 6.08
C ASN A 146 -18.14 -20.09 6.23
N SER A 147 -18.21 -20.63 7.45
CA SER A 147 -18.89 -21.91 7.73
C SER A 147 -20.40 -21.85 7.54
N ASP A 148 -21.01 -20.69 7.70
CA ASP A 148 -22.47 -20.53 7.63
C ASP A 148 -22.95 -20.47 6.17
N LEU A 149 -22.13 -19.88 5.32
CA LEU A 149 -22.43 -19.69 3.90
C LEU A 149 -21.70 -20.69 2.99
N HIS A 150 -20.82 -21.52 3.54
CA HIS A 150 -20.06 -22.55 2.84
C HIS A 150 -19.26 -22.02 1.64
N HIS A 151 -18.54 -20.90 1.84
CA HIS A 151 -17.63 -20.33 0.85
C HIS A 151 -16.42 -19.65 1.50
N TYR A 152 -15.40 -19.33 0.70
CA TYR A 152 -14.32 -18.42 1.05
C TYR A 152 -14.73 -16.99 0.72
N GLU A 153 -14.44 -16.06 1.62
CA GLU A 153 -14.66 -14.61 1.47
C GLU A 153 -13.42 -13.86 1.90
N LEU A 154 -13.25 -12.63 1.43
CA LEU A 154 -12.13 -11.79 1.89
C LEU A 154 -12.17 -11.60 3.42
N ASP A 155 -11.03 -11.78 4.07
CA ASP A 155 -10.84 -11.53 5.51
C ASP A 155 -10.63 -10.03 5.78
N LEU A 156 -11.58 -9.23 5.32
CA LEU A 156 -11.62 -7.79 5.49
C LEU A 156 -12.94 -7.37 6.14
N ASP A 157 -12.89 -6.39 7.01
CA ASP A 157 -14.10 -5.71 7.46
C ASP A 157 -14.51 -4.66 6.42
N PRO A 158 -15.68 -4.80 5.76
CA PRO A 158 -16.13 -3.82 4.77
C PRO A 158 -16.24 -2.40 5.34
N GLN A 159 -16.60 -2.24 6.62
CA GLN A 159 -16.71 -0.91 7.23
C GLN A 159 -15.34 -0.27 7.43
N ALA A 160 -14.34 -1.03 7.88
CA ALA A 160 -12.96 -0.54 7.98
C ALA A 160 -12.42 -0.09 6.62
N VAL A 161 -12.67 -0.88 5.56
CA VAL A 161 -12.30 -0.52 4.19
C VAL A 161 -12.95 0.79 3.75
N LEU A 162 -14.27 0.91 3.91
CA LEU A 162 -15.00 2.11 3.51
C LEU A 162 -14.59 3.35 4.32
N SER A 163 -14.28 3.18 5.60
CA SER A 163 -13.75 4.27 6.45
C SER A 163 -12.39 4.74 5.93
N LEU A 164 -11.48 3.84 5.58
CA LEU A 164 -10.16 4.20 5.02
C LEU A 164 -10.28 4.91 3.67
N LEU A 165 -11.23 4.53 2.80
CA LEU A 165 -11.45 5.21 1.53
C LEU A 165 -11.97 6.65 1.71
N ARG A 166 -12.84 6.89 2.69
CA ARG A 166 -13.25 8.26 3.06
C ARG A 166 -12.07 9.03 3.64
N LEU A 167 -11.37 8.40 4.56
CA LEU A 167 -10.29 9.01 5.31
C LEU A 167 -9.13 9.45 4.40
N ARG A 168 -8.72 8.65 3.40
CA ARG A 168 -7.64 9.05 2.47
C ARG A 168 -7.92 10.38 1.77
N ARG A 169 -9.18 10.68 1.43
CA ARG A 169 -9.56 11.95 0.79
C ARG A 169 -9.49 13.13 1.77
N GLU A 170 -9.93 12.90 3.00
CA GLU A 170 -9.78 13.87 4.08
C GLU A 170 -8.30 14.16 4.36
N LEU A 171 -7.48 13.10 4.49
CA LEU A 171 -6.04 13.23 4.73
C LEU A 171 -5.37 14.09 3.67
N ARG A 172 -5.71 13.90 2.39
CA ARG A 172 -5.16 14.68 1.30
C ARG A 172 -5.40 16.18 1.47
N SER A 173 -6.59 16.55 1.95
CA SER A 173 -6.96 17.97 2.14
C SER A 173 -6.21 18.65 3.28
N ILE A 174 -5.68 17.89 4.24
CA ILE A 174 -5.01 18.37 5.45
C ILE A 174 -3.51 18.06 5.52
N GLN A 175 -2.94 17.50 4.45
CA GLN A 175 -1.52 17.18 4.38
C GLN A 175 -0.66 18.44 4.42
N ALA A 176 0.33 18.44 5.32
CA ALA A 176 1.38 19.45 5.32
C ALA A 176 2.50 19.09 4.31
N PRO A 177 3.31 20.07 3.87
CA PRO A 177 4.53 19.80 3.14
C PRO A 177 5.47 18.88 3.94
N LEU A 178 6.21 18.00 3.26
CA LEU A 178 7.16 17.08 3.86
C LEU A 178 8.58 17.72 3.85
N SER A 179 8.76 18.80 4.62
CA SER A 179 10.05 19.55 4.62
C SER A 179 11.19 18.80 5.31
N ASP A 180 10.88 17.93 6.26
CA ASP A 180 11.85 17.25 7.12
C ASP A 180 11.90 15.72 6.88
N THR A 181 11.23 15.26 5.83
CA THR A 181 11.17 13.84 5.45
C THR A 181 11.72 13.67 4.04
N ASP A 182 12.76 12.87 3.90
CA ASP A 182 13.23 12.45 2.58
C ASP A 182 12.23 11.48 1.95
N VAL A 183 11.84 11.74 0.69
CA VAL A 183 10.83 10.94 -0.01
C VAL A 183 11.40 10.29 -1.26
N LEU A 184 11.20 8.97 -1.36
CA LEU A 184 11.43 8.18 -2.57
C LEU A 184 10.08 7.71 -3.11
N PHE A 185 9.79 8.02 -4.36
CA PHE A 185 8.63 7.52 -5.10
C PHE A 185 9.09 6.47 -6.13
N ILE A 186 8.54 5.27 -6.08
CA ILE A 186 8.77 4.20 -7.06
C ILE A 186 7.43 3.81 -7.64
N ALA A 187 7.31 3.77 -8.96
CA ALA A 187 6.09 3.38 -9.65
C ALA A 187 6.39 2.70 -10.99
N PRO A 188 5.43 1.99 -11.57
CA PRO A 188 5.49 1.60 -12.97
C PRO A 188 5.60 2.81 -13.89
N ASN A 189 6.26 2.62 -15.02
CA ASN A 189 6.26 3.62 -16.09
C ASN A 189 4.98 3.47 -16.91
N TYR A 190 4.03 4.37 -16.71
CA TYR A 190 2.72 4.37 -17.37
C TYR A 190 2.74 5.02 -18.75
N GLU A 191 3.78 4.79 -19.57
CA GLU A 191 3.88 5.39 -20.92
C GLU A 191 2.74 4.96 -21.85
N GLU A 192 2.23 3.73 -21.69
CA GLU A 192 1.19 3.14 -22.55
C GLU A 192 -0.22 3.20 -21.94
N GLU A 193 -0.35 3.61 -20.67
CA GLU A 193 -1.58 3.65 -19.89
C GLU A 193 -2.07 5.09 -19.66
N PRO A 194 -3.27 5.28 -19.08
CA PRO A 194 -3.92 6.57 -19.20
C PRO A 194 -3.01 7.71 -18.78
N THR A 195 -2.87 8.66 -19.67
CA THR A 195 -2.02 9.87 -19.55
C THR A 195 -2.16 10.61 -18.22
N TRP A 196 -3.29 10.41 -17.50
CA TRP A 196 -3.52 11.02 -16.20
C TRP A 196 -2.61 10.49 -15.08
N ARG A 197 -2.18 9.21 -15.11
CA ARG A 197 -1.20 8.68 -14.13
C ARG A 197 0.17 9.31 -14.38
N ALA A 198 0.63 9.32 -15.60
CA ALA A 198 1.89 9.95 -15.97
C ALA A 198 1.90 11.45 -15.61
N GLN A 199 0.82 12.16 -15.92
CA GLN A 199 0.66 13.57 -15.54
C GLN A 199 0.68 13.78 -14.01
N ALA A 200 0.01 12.94 -13.25
CA ALA A 200 0.03 13.01 -11.79
C ALA A 200 1.44 12.80 -11.22
N ILE A 201 2.22 11.87 -11.78
CA ILE A 201 3.63 11.67 -11.40
C ILE A 201 4.50 12.89 -11.74
N GLU A 202 4.25 13.55 -12.88
CA GLU A 202 4.97 14.78 -13.26
C GLU A 202 4.71 15.93 -12.29
N THR A 203 3.51 16.00 -11.69
CA THR A 203 3.11 17.03 -10.73
C THR A 203 3.63 16.82 -9.33
N LEU A 204 4.25 15.68 -9.03
CA LEU A 204 4.89 15.44 -7.73
C LEU A 204 5.98 16.49 -7.46
N ASP A 205 6.10 16.88 -6.19
CA ASP A 205 7.11 17.83 -5.73
C ASP A 205 8.50 17.49 -6.31
N PRO A 206 9.23 18.45 -6.90
CA PRO A 206 10.55 18.22 -7.47
C PRO A 206 11.60 17.70 -6.48
N SER A 207 11.42 17.90 -5.17
CA SER A 207 12.31 17.36 -4.13
C SER A 207 12.17 15.84 -3.98
N ILE A 208 11.03 15.25 -4.40
CA ILE A 208 10.79 13.81 -4.35
C ILE A 208 11.65 13.10 -5.40
N LYS A 209 12.51 12.18 -4.95
CA LYS A 209 13.24 11.31 -5.87
C LYS A 209 12.29 10.32 -6.51
N LYS A 210 12.26 10.26 -7.84
CA LYS A 210 11.39 9.38 -8.63
C LYS A 210 12.20 8.27 -9.29
N VAL A 211 11.68 7.04 -9.21
CA VAL A 211 12.19 5.85 -9.93
C VAL A 211 11.01 5.23 -10.66
N LEU A 212 11.05 5.22 -11.99
CA LEU A 212 10.01 4.62 -12.82
C LEU A 212 10.52 3.31 -13.42
N LEU A 213 9.77 2.24 -13.18
CA LEU A 213 10.11 0.87 -13.59
C LEU A 213 9.29 0.48 -14.82
N LYS A 214 9.96 -0.07 -15.85
CA LYS A 214 9.33 -0.46 -17.12
C LYS A 214 8.68 -1.84 -17.01
N ASP A 215 7.63 -2.05 -17.79
CA ASP A 215 6.95 -3.34 -18.00
C ASP A 215 6.48 -4.02 -16.71
N LEU A 216 6.00 -3.22 -15.74
CA LEU A 216 5.52 -3.69 -14.45
C LEU A 216 4.13 -3.15 -14.12
N GLY A 217 3.36 -3.92 -13.36
CA GLY A 217 2.04 -3.52 -12.86
C GLY A 217 2.12 -2.85 -11.48
N HIS A 218 0.94 -2.51 -10.93
CA HIS A 218 0.77 -1.83 -9.67
C HIS A 218 1.47 -2.52 -8.49
N ASP A 219 1.42 -3.86 -8.43
CA ASP A 219 2.01 -4.67 -7.36
C ASP A 219 3.46 -5.08 -7.63
N PHE A 220 4.22 -4.27 -8.36
CA PHE A 220 5.59 -4.57 -8.82
C PHE A 220 6.55 -4.97 -7.70
N TYR A 221 6.34 -4.53 -6.47
CA TYR A 221 7.19 -4.89 -5.33
C TYR A 221 7.12 -6.39 -4.99
N THR A 222 6.01 -7.06 -5.35
CA THR A 222 5.87 -8.50 -5.24
C THR A 222 6.51 -9.24 -6.43
N ALA A 223 6.48 -8.64 -7.62
CA ALA A 223 7.01 -9.24 -8.84
C ALA A 223 8.55 -9.12 -8.95
N VAL A 224 9.10 -7.97 -8.56
CA VAL A 224 10.55 -7.69 -8.64
C VAL A 224 11.14 -7.20 -7.30
N PRO A 225 10.97 -7.97 -6.20
CA PRO A 225 11.29 -7.54 -4.84
C PRO A 225 12.76 -7.15 -4.66
N LYS A 226 13.69 -7.86 -5.31
CA LYS A 226 15.14 -7.55 -5.26
C LYS A 226 15.47 -6.20 -5.87
N LEU A 227 14.82 -5.85 -6.98
CA LEU A 227 15.04 -4.57 -7.64
C LEU A 227 14.55 -3.43 -6.75
N VAL A 228 13.33 -3.54 -6.22
CA VAL A 228 12.74 -2.53 -5.34
C VAL A 228 13.57 -2.35 -4.07
N SER A 229 13.97 -3.46 -3.42
CA SER A 229 14.86 -3.42 -2.26
C SER A 229 16.17 -2.68 -2.57
N LYS A 230 16.81 -2.99 -3.70
CA LYS A 230 18.06 -2.34 -4.14
C LYS A 230 17.88 -0.83 -4.34
N GLU A 231 16.80 -0.39 -4.98
CA GLU A 231 16.55 1.04 -5.19
C GLU A 231 16.38 1.79 -3.87
N ILE A 232 15.65 1.21 -2.91
CA ILE A 232 15.45 1.79 -1.58
C ILE A 232 16.77 1.87 -0.82
N ILE A 233 17.56 0.80 -0.76
CA ILE A 233 18.83 0.76 -0.05
C ILE A 233 19.83 1.73 -0.64
N ASN A 234 19.93 1.82 -1.97
CA ASN A 234 20.78 2.81 -2.64
C ASN A 234 20.38 4.25 -2.29
N TRP A 235 19.09 4.50 -2.15
CA TRP A 235 18.60 5.83 -1.82
C TRP A 235 18.85 6.20 -0.37
N ILE A 236 18.64 5.28 0.58
CA ILE A 236 18.92 5.53 2.02
C ILE A 236 20.44 5.73 2.26
N GLY A 237 21.30 5.27 1.34
CA GLY A 237 22.75 5.43 1.47
C GLY A 237 23.38 4.51 2.52
N VAL A 238 22.70 3.44 2.91
CA VAL A 238 23.25 2.40 3.78
C VAL A 238 24.05 1.42 2.90
N CYS A 239 25.38 1.54 2.94
CA CYS A 239 26.25 0.56 2.30
C CYS A 239 26.02 -0.83 2.95
N SER A 240 25.63 -1.80 2.13
CA SER A 240 25.56 -3.22 2.49
C SER A 240 26.95 -3.81 2.69
#